data_c96426ea6800d732999fd83600da7fdd
#
_entry.id   c96426ea6800d732999fd83600da7fdd
#
_cell.length_a   1.000
_cell.length_b   1.000
_cell.length_c   1.000
_cell.angle_alpha   90.00
_cell.angle_beta   90.00
_cell.angle_gamma   90.00
#
_symmetry.space_group_name_H-M   'P 1'
#
loop_
_entity.id
_entity.type
_entity.pdbx_description
1 polymer ?
#
loop_
_entity_poly.entity_id
_entity_poly.type
_entity_poly.pdbx_seq_one_letter_code
_entity_poly.pdbx_strand_id
1 'polypeptide(L)'
;MVRSMGRSVDFEQLRTAFSYPIRREDGTASTRMAGPLTGRWVPLEEVSPFLEKAVTTTEDPFYQHDGFSTHAIMESIVTDLKQGAFVRGASTISQQVAKNLFLWSGRSWLRKGLEVGYTVLIEALWPKRRIIEVYANIVELGDGIYGADAAAGAFFSKSAAELSAADSARLAAVLPNPKRYSAAAPGPYVAQRQRWVEGQMRQLGGPDYLEACCGPLAPVGP
;
A
#
# COMPACT_ATOMS: atom_id res chain seq x y z
N MET A 1 -18.82 26.47 6.28
CA MET A 1 -19.69 26.07 5.16
C MET A 1 -19.40 24.59 4.86
N VAL A 2 -20.18 23.70 5.49
CA VAL A 2 -20.00 22.24 5.47
C VAL A 2 -20.86 21.70 4.34
N ARG A 3 -20.27 21.43 3.17
CA ARG A 3 -20.92 20.73 2.08
C ARG A 3 -19.95 19.77 1.41
N SER A 4 -19.77 18.59 1.99
CA SER A 4 -19.42 17.32 1.30
C SER A 4 -19.38 16.11 2.25
N MET A 5 -20.21 16.10 3.29
CA MET A 5 -20.44 14.90 4.10
C MET A 5 -21.67 14.16 3.59
N GLY A 6 -21.65 13.57 2.40
CA GLY A 6 -22.84 12.92 1.90
C GLY A 6 -22.69 12.15 0.59
N ARG A 7 -21.50 11.64 0.28
CA ARG A 7 -21.43 10.54 -0.68
C ARG A 7 -21.32 9.25 0.12
N SER A 8 -22.41 8.52 0.15
CA SER A 8 -22.36 7.09 0.48
C SER A 8 -21.29 6.47 -0.41
N VAL A 9 -20.27 5.86 0.20
CA VAL A 9 -19.24 5.16 -0.56
C VAL A 9 -19.92 3.93 -1.15
N ASP A 10 -20.19 3.99 -2.45
CA ASP A 10 -20.66 2.84 -3.18
C ASP A 10 -19.44 1.94 -3.46
N PHE A 11 -19.30 0.90 -2.65
CA PHE A 11 -18.19 -0.04 -2.79
C PHE A 11 -18.21 -0.81 -4.13
N GLU A 12 -19.36 -0.91 -4.79
CA GLU A 12 -19.43 -1.46 -6.15
C GLU A 12 -18.77 -0.54 -7.18
N GLN A 13 -18.84 0.78 -6.98
CA GLN A 13 -18.14 1.72 -7.86
C GLN A 13 -16.61 1.58 -7.76
N LEU A 14 -16.08 1.08 -6.64
CA LEU A 14 -14.64 0.82 -6.49
C LEU A 14 -14.15 -0.39 -7.32
N ARG A 15 -15.04 -1.19 -7.87
CA ARG A 15 -14.71 -2.24 -8.85
C ARG A 15 -14.43 -1.69 -10.25
N THR A 16 -14.83 -0.45 -10.49
CA THR A 16 -14.63 0.24 -11.76
C THR A 16 -13.63 1.39 -11.58
N ALA A 17 -13.91 2.54 -12.15
CA ALA A 17 -13.10 3.74 -11.94
C ALA A 17 -13.52 4.46 -10.66
N PHE A 18 -12.59 4.91 -9.86
CA PHE A 18 -12.85 5.70 -8.66
C PHE A 18 -11.86 6.84 -8.51
N SER A 19 -12.25 7.87 -7.74
CA SER A 19 -11.38 9.00 -7.43
C SER A 19 -10.87 8.92 -6.00
N TYR A 20 -9.59 9.22 -5.81
CA TYR A 20 -8.96 9.28 -4.49
C TYR A 20 -8.13 10.54 -4.31
N PRO A 21 -8.03 11.06 -3.06
CA PRO A 21 -7.30 12.27 -2.79
C PRO A 21 -5.78 12.04 -2.89
N ILE A 22 -5.10 12.97 -3.54
CA ILE A 22 -3.64 13.03 -3.59
C ILE A 22 -3.17 14.40 -3.12
N ARG A 23 -1.88 14.48 -2.75
CA ARG A 23 -1.21 15.75 -2.53
C ARG A 23 -0.17 15.98 -3.62
N ARG A 24 -0.24 17.13 -4.30
CA ARG A 24 0.74 17.52 -5.31
C ARG A 24 2.05 17.95 -4.67
N GLU A 25 3.10 18.08 -5.48
CA GLU A 25 4.43 18.54 -5.04
C GLU A 25 4.39 19.91 -4.35
N ASP A 26 3.53 20.82 -4.82
CA ASP A 26 3.30 22.15 -4.23
C ASP A 26 2.49 22.09 -2.90
N GLY A 27 2.15 20.90 -2.42
CA GLY A 27 1.38 20.68 -1.20
C GLY A 27 -0.13 20.85 -1.36
N THR A 28 -0.64 21.22 -2.54
CA THR A 28 -2.06 21.36 -2.79
C THR A 28 -2.77 20.01 -2.81
N ALA A 29 -4.01 19.99 -2.28
CA ALA A 29 -4.87 18.82 -2.40
C ALA A 29 -5.41 18.70 -3.83
N SER A 30 -5.43 17.51 -4.37
CA SER A 30 -5.98 17.18 -5.67
C SER A 30 -6.67 15.84 -5.61
N THR A 31 -7.34 15.45 -6.68
CA THR A 31 -8.00 14.15 -6.80
C THR A 31 -7.46 13.46 -8.04
N ARG A 32 -7.15 12.18 -7.91
CA ARG A 32 -6.75 11.33 -9.03
C ARG A 32 -7.81 10.26 -9.25
N MET A 33 -8.04 9.94 -10.52
CA MET A 33 -8.87 8.81 -10.91
C MET A 33 -8.00 7.55 -11.06
N ALA A 34 -8.49 6.42 -10.57
CA ALA A 34 -7.92 5.10 -10.80
C ALA A 34 -9.04 4.08 -11.02
N GLY A 35 -8.72 2.99 -11.66
CA GLY A 35 -9.64 1.90 -11.93
C GLY A 35 -9.42 1.31 -13.33
N PRO A 36 -10.05 0.17 -13.67
CA PRO A 36 -9.81 -0.54 -14.93
C PRO A 36 -10.04 0.32 -16.19
N LEU A 37 -10.95 1.28 -16.13
CA LEU A 37 -11.30 2.15 -17.26
C LEU A 37 -10.36 3.34 -17.47
N THR A 38 -9.42 3.57 -16.55
CA THR A 38 -8.51 4.74 -16.64
C THR A 38 -7.23 4.45 -17.42
N GLY A 39 -7.00 3.21 -17.82
CA GLY A 39 -5.72 2.74 -18.40
C GLY A 39 -4.52 2.85 -17.46
N ARG A 40 -4.76 3.19 -16.17
CA ARG A 40 -3.73 3.33 -15.13
C ARG A 40 -3.88 2.31 -14.01
N TRP A 41 -4.99 1.59 -14.00
CA TRP A 41 -5.20 0.48 -13.10
C TRP A 41 -4.53 -0.76 -13.65
N VAL A 42 -3.80 -1.46 -12.80
CA VAL A 42 -3.19 -2.74 -13.13
C VAL A 42 -3.83 -3.80 -12.24
N PRO A 43 -4.51 -4.80 -12.82
CA PRO A 43 -5.01 -5.94 -12.06
C PRO A 43 -3.88 -6.65 -11.31
N LEU A 44 -4.18 -7.24 -10.16
CA LEU A 44 -3.14 -7.85 -9.33
C LEU A 44 -2.37 -8.96 -10.06
N GLU A 45 -3.03 -9.64 -10.99
CA GLU A 45 -2.45 -10.69 -11.84
C GLU A 45 -1.38 -10.15 -12.81
N GLU A 46 -1.43 -8.87 -13.12
CA GLU A 46 -0.47 -8.15 -13.96
C GLU A 46 0.58 -7.38 -13.14
N VAL A 47 0.55 -7.51 -11.83
CA VAL A 47 1.59 -6.98 -10.94
C VAL A 47 2.55 -8.11 -10.59
N SER A 48 3.85 -7.82 -10.65
CA SER A 48 4.87 -8.81 -10.26
C SER A 48 4.61 -9.34 -8.84
N PRO A 49 4.58 -10.67 -8.63
CA PRO A 49 4.40 -11.27 -7.32
C PRO A 49 5.53 -10.89 -6.34
N PHE A 50 6.68 -10.49 -6.86
CA PHE A 50 7.75 -9.95 -6.03
C PHE A 50 7.39 -8.64 -5.35
N LEU A 51 6.58 -7.78 -5.99
CA LEU A 51 6.14 -6.53 -5.37
C LEU A 51 5.16 -6.79 -4.24
N GLU A 52 4.17 -7.64 -4.46
CA GLU A 52 3.23 -8.06 -3.42
C GLU A 52 3.99 -8.64 -2.22
N LYS A 53 4.93 -9.55 -2.47
CA LYS A 53 5.77 -10.15 -1.45
C LYS A 53 6.64 -9.13 -0.72
N ALA A 54 7.27 -8.20 -1.43
CA ALA A 54 8.11 -7.18 -0.82
C ALA A 54 7.31 -6.28 0.12
N VAL A 55 6.11 -5.86 -0.29
CA VAL A 55 5.23 -5.00 0.49
C VAL A 55 4.67 -5.72 1.71
N THR A 56 4.13 -6.91 1.54
CA THR A 56 3.57 -7.70 2.66
C THR A 56 4.63 -8.16 3.66
N THR A 57 5.88 -8.27 3.24
CA THR A 57 7.02 -8.57 4.13
C THR A 57 7.45 -7.36 4.95
N THR A 58 7.34 -6.15 4.39
CA THR A 58 7.92 -4.94 4.99
C THR A 58 6.95 -4.05 5.73
N GLU A 59 5.71 -4.03 5.31
CA GLU A 59 4.68 -3.15 5.88
C GLU A 59 3.85 -3.89 6.92
N ASP A 60 3.51 -5.16 6.67
CA ASP A 60 2.46 -5.81 7.42
C ASP A 60 2.37 -7.32 7.07
N PRO A 61 2.29 -8.25 8.03
CA PRO A 61 1.96 -9.65 7.76
C PRO A 61 0.50 -9.79 7.31
N PHE A 62 0.16 -9.15 6.22
CA PHE A 62 -1.17 -8.78 5.74
C PHE A 62 -2.17 -9.94 5.67
N TYR A 63 -1.70 -11.12 5.32
CA TYR A 63 -2.56 -12.29 5.20
C TYR A 63 -2.81 -13.04 6.53
N GLN A 64 -2.19 -12.58 7.62
CA GLN A 64 -2.26 -13.25 8.93
C GLN A 64 -3.24 -12.59 9.90
N HIS A 65 -3.94 -11.53 9.50
CA HIS A 65 -4.89 -10.81 10.36
C HIS A 65 -6.00 -10.13 9.56
N ASP A 66 -7.10 -9.79 10.23
CA ASP A 66 -8.27 -9.10 9.66
C ASP A 66 -8.18 -7.58 9.92
N GLY A 67 -7.30 -6.91 9.20
CA GLY A 67 -7.17 -5.44 9.18
C GLY A 67 -6.31 -4.84 10.29
N PHE A 68 -6.07 -5.54 11.39
CA PHE A 68 -5.29 -5.05 12.53
C PHE A 68 -4.27 -6.09 12.99
N SER A 69 -3.00 -5.76 12.88
CA SER A 69 -1.93 -6.59 13.44
C SER A 69 -1.78 -6.29 14.93
N THR A 70 -2.29 -7.17 15.78
CA THR A 70 -2.11 -7.07 17.24
C THR A 70 -0.63 -7.12 17.62
N HIS A 71 0.17 -7.90 16.90
CA HIS A 71 1.61 -7.99 17.09
C HIS A 71 2.31 -6.65 16.78
N ALA A 72 2.01 -6.02 15.64
CA ALA A 72 2.59 -4.72 15.27
C ALA A 72 2.16 -3.60 16.25
N ILE A 73 0.93 -3.65 16.76
CA ILE A 73 0.44 -2.72 17.79
C ILE A 73 1.24 -2.90 19.08
N MET A 74 1.44 -4.12 19.54
CA MET A 74 2.21 -4.41 20.77
C MET A 74 3.67 -4.04 20.62
N GLU A 75 4.31 -4.35 19.49
CA GLU A 75 5.70 -3.92 19.23
C GLU A 75 5.83 -2.40 19.20
N SER A 76 4.88 -1.71 18.57
CA SER A 76 4.85 -0.24 18.54
C SER A 76 4.75 0.33 19.96
N ILE A 77 3.84 -0.17 20.80
CA ILE A 77 3.67 0.26 22.19
C ILE A 77 4.95 0.03 22.98
N VAL A 78 5.57 -1.15 22.87
CA VAL A 78 6.81 -1.47 23.59
C VAL A 78 7.96 -0.59 23.15
N THR A 79 8.04 -0.30 21.84
CA THR A 79 9.10 0.55 21.28
C THR A 79 8.90 2.01 21.67
N ASP A 80 7.67 2.51 21.64
CA ASP A 80 7.31 3.86 22.04
C ASP A 80 7.61 4.10 23.54
N LEU A 81 7.29 3.12 24.38
CA LEU A 81 7.63 3.16 25.82
C LEU A 81 9.15 3.18 26.08
N LYS A 82 9.93 2.46 25.26
CA LYS A 82 11.40 2.43 25.39
C LYS A 82 12.09 3.67 24.86
N GLN A 83 11.54 4.31 23.83
CA GLN A 83 12.18 5.43 23.15
C GLN A 83 11.57 6.80 23.51
N GLY A 84 10.47 6.83 24.26
CA GLY A 84 9.79 8.07 24.65
C GLY A 84 9.25 8.89 23.45
N ALA A 85 9.14 8.26 22.29
CA ALA A 85 8.69 8.91 21.05
C ALA A 85 7.72 7.99 20.30
N PHE A 86 6.70 8.58 19.72
CA PHE A 86 5.74 7.87 18.87
C PHE A 86 6.44 7.35 17.60
N VAL A 87 6.80 6.05 17.57
CA VAL A 87 7.46 5.43 16.43
C VAL A 87 6.43 5.15 15.34
N ARG A 88 6.73 5.57 14.11
CA ARG A 88 5.91 5.31 12.93
C ARG A 88 6.09 3.85 12.52
N GLY A 89 5.00 3.14 12.21
CA GLY A 89 5.09 1.83 11.55
C GLY A 89 4.04 0.79 11.93
N ALA A 90 3.08 1.13 12.80
CA ALA A 90 2.04 0.18 13.23
C ALA A 90 0.77 0.16 12.34
N SER A 91 0.74 0.91 11.24
CA SER A 91 -0.44 0.93 10.37
C SER A 91 -0.35 -0.17 9.32
N THR A 92 -1.35 -1.06 9.31
CA THR A 92 -1.49 -2.15 8.35
C THR A 92 -1.77 -1.66 6.93
N ILE A 93 -1.61 -2.53 5.94
CA ILE A 93 -1.96 -2.24 4.54
C ILE A 93 -3.42 -1.82 4.42
N SER A 94 -4.35 -2.52 5.09
CA SER A 94 -5.78 -2.15 5.09
C SER A 94 -6.05 -0.78 5.68
N GLN A 95 -5.35 -0.41 6.76
CA GLN A 95 -5.43 0.94 7.32
C GLN A 95 -4.86 2.00 6.38
N GLN A 96 -3.79 1.66 5.65
CA GLN A 96 -3.23 2.56 4.64
C GLN A 96 -4.20 2.76 3.47
N VAL A 97 -4.86 1.70 3.00
CA VAL A 97 -5.91 1.78 1.97
C VAL A 97 -7.07 2.64 2.46
N ALA A 98 -7.61 2.37 3.65
CA ALA A 98 -8.68 3.15 4.26
C ALA A 98 -8.33 4.65 4.34
N LYS A 99 -7.13 4.95 4.84
CA LYS A 99 -6.62 6.32 4.92
C LYS A 99 -6.53 6.99 3.56
N ASN A 100 -5.95 6.31 2.58
CA ASN A 100 -5.66 6.91 1.28
C ASN A 100 -6.93 7.13 0.44
N LEU A 101 -7.95 6.25 0.58
CA LEU A 101 -9.19 6.35 -0.18
C LEU A 101 -10.20 7.34 0.42
N PHE A 102 -10.36 7.34 1.73
CA PHE A 102 -11.54 7.94 2.36
C PHE A 102 -11.22 9.14 3.25
N LEU A 103 -9.95 9.35 3.61
CA LEU A 103 -9.60 10.35 4.61
C LEU A 103 -8.72 11.46 4.05
N TRP A 104 -8.85 12.63 4.65
CA TRP A 104 -8.05 13.81 4.34
C TRP A 104 -6.64 13.72 4.91
N SER A 105 -5.74 14.53 4.35
CA SER A 105 -4.39 14.70 4.89
C SER A 105 -4.43 15.50 6.20
N GLY A 106 -3.66 15.06 7.20
CA GLY A 106 -3.58 15.70 8.52
C GLY A 106 -3.63 14.67 9.66
N ARG A 107 -3.35 15.11 10.88
CA ARG A 107 -3.36 14.26 12.08
C ARG A 107 -4.45 14.74 13.02
N SER A 108 -5.43 13.88 13.30
CA SER A 108 -6.41 14.11 14.35
C SER A 108 -6.92 12.76 14.88
N TRP A 109 -7.34 12.74 16.12
CA TRP A 109 -7.94 11.56 16.75
C TRP A 109 -9.23 11.15 16.04
N LEU A 110 -10.04 12.12 15.61
CA LEU A 110 -11.26 11.85 14.84
C LEU A 110 -10.94 11.13 13.54
N ARG A 111 -9.94 11.60 12.79
CA ARG A 111 -9.50 10.94 11.56
C ARG A 111 -9.00 9.51 11.83
N LYS A 112 -8.26 9.30 12.92
CA LYS A 112 -7.79 7.96 13.29
C LYS A 112 -8.95 7.02 13.67
N GLY A 113 -9.97 7.51 14.34
CA GLY A 113 -11.20 6.76 14.61
C GLY A 113 -11.94 6.36 13.33
N LEU A 114 -12.06 7.28 12.37
CA LEU A 114 -12.65 7.00 11.06
C LEU A 114 -11.81 5.99 10.26
N GLU A 115 -10.48 6.08 10.33
CA GLU A 115 -9.57 5.11 9.70
C GLU A 115 -9.84 3.69 10.20
N VAL A 116 -10.00 3.52 11.51
CA VAL A 116 -10.37 2.21 12.11
C VAL A 116 -11.72 1.72 11.57
N GLY A 117 -12.74 2.57 11.55
CA GLY A 117 -14.06 2.22 11.04
C GLY A 117 -14.04 1.79 9.57
N TYR A 118 -13.37 2.54 8.71
CA TYR A 118 -13.21 2.18 7.30
C TYR A 118 -12.36 0.92 7.10
N THR A 119 -11.36 0.68 7.93
CA THR A 119 -10.59 -0.56 7.88
C THR A 119 -11.46 -1.78 8.12
N VAL A 120 -12.31 -1.74 9.15
CA VAL A 120 -13.27 -2.83 9.43
C VAL A 120 -14.21 -3.05 8.25
N LEU A 121 -14.73 -1.99 7.64
CA LEU A 121 -15.62 -2.10 6.48
C LEU A 121 -14.92 -2.70 5.26
N ILE A 122 -13.69 -2.28 4.97
CA ILE A 122 -12.89 -2.82 3.86
C ILE A 122 -12.66 -4.31 4.06
N GLU A 123 -12.21 -4.73 5.24
CA GLU A 123 -11.94 -6.14 5.54
C GLU A 123 -13.20 -7.01 5.51
N ALA A 124 -14.36 -6.45 5.90
CA ALA A 124 -15.62 -7.17 5.85
C ALA A 124 -16.19 -7.33 4.43
N LEU A 125 -15.89 -6.38 3.53
CA LEU A 125 -16.52 -6.29 2.21
C LEU A 125 -15.62 -6.71 1.06
N TRP A 126 -14.29 -6.67 1.23
CA TRP A 126 -13.33 -6.98 0.20
C TRP A 126 -12.47 -8.18 0.57
N PRO A 127 -12.22 -9.09 -0.36
CA PRO A 127 -11.21 -10.12 -0.16
C PRO A 127 -9.83 -9.50 -0.08
N LYS A 128 -8.90 -10.13 0.64
CA LYS A 128 -7.50 -9.67 0.79
C LYS A 128 -6.84 -9.31 -0.54
N ARG A 129 -7.05 -10.13 -1.57
CA ARG A 129 -6.54 -9.86 -2.92
C ARG A 129 -7.00 -8.51 -3.48
N ARG A 130 -8.26 -8.13 -3.24
CA ARG A 130 -8.78 -6.83 -3.67
C ARG A 130 -8.15 -5.68 -2.89
N ILE A 131 -7.91 -5.87 -1.61
CA ILE A 131 -7.28 -4.83 -0.78
C ILE A 131 -5.84 -4.57 -1.25
N ILE A 132 -5.04 -5.63 -1.49
CA ILE A 132 -3.66 -5.48 -1.96
C ILE A 132 -3.60 -4.96 -3.40
N GLU A 133 -4.54 -5.33 -4.28
CA GLU A 133 -4.67 -4.78 -5.62
C GLU A 133 -4.92 -3.26 -5.57
N VAL A 134 -5.88 -2.83 -4.76
CA VAL A 134 -6.15 -1.40 -4.56
C VAL A 134 -4.91 -0.71 -4.00
N TYR A 135 -4.27 -1.27 -2.99
CA TYR A 135 -3.05 -0.74 -2.41
C TYR A 135 -1.97 -0.52 -3.47
N ALA A 136 -1.67 -1.56 -4.28
CA ALA A 136 -0.65 -1.50 -5.32
C ALA A 136 -0.91 -0.40 -6.36
N ASN A 137 -2.18 -0.03 -6.57
CA ASN A 137 -2.57 0.98 -7.55
C ASN A 137 -2.64 2.41 -7.00
N ILE A 138 -2.75 2.59 -5.67
CA ILE A 138 -2.93 3.93 -5.07
C ILE A 138 -1.79 4.38 -4.16
N VAL A 139 -0.89 3.49 -3.77
CA VAL A 139 0.21 3.82 -2.87
C VAL A 139 1.19 4.79 -3.54
N GLU A 140 1.66 5.79 -2.79
CA GLU A 140 2.72 6.70 -3.23
C GLU A 140 4.08 5.98 -3.12
N LEU A 141 4.77 5.81 -4.24
CA LEU A 141 6.06 5.12 -4.36
C LEU A 141 7.22 6.06 -4.74
N GLY A 142 6.90 7.31 -4.93
CA GLY A 142 7.82 8.41 -5.17
C GLY A 142 7.05 9.73 -5.06
N ASP A 143 7.72 10.86 -5.03
CA ASP A 143 7.04 12.17 -4.92
C ASP A 143 6.12 12.40 -6.12
N GLY A 144 4.82 12.38 -5.86
CA GLY A 144 3.77 12.47 -6.89
C GLY A 144 3.59 11.22 -7.77
N ILE A 145 4.30 10.12 -7.50
CA ILE A 145 4.22 8.87 -8.28
C ILE A 145 3.37 7.87 -7.50
N TYR A 146 2.20 7.57 -8.03
CA TYR A 146 1.20 6.71 -7.40
C TYR A 146 0.95 5.46 -8.24
N GLY A 147 1.01 4.31 -7.57
CA GLY A 147 0.75 3.00 -8.13
C GLY A 147 2.01 2.31 -8.70
N ALA A 148 1.95 0.99 -8.69
CA ALA A 148 3.05 0.11 -9.07
C ALA A 148 3.52 0.31 -10.50
N ASP A 149 2.58 0.44 -11.45
CA ASP A 149 2.89 0.56 -12.87
C ASP A 149 3.55 1.91 -13.19
N ALA A 150 3.02 2.99 -12.62
CA ALA A 150 3.62 4.31 -12.74
C ALA A 150 5.04 4.35 -12.16
N ALA A 151 5.27 3.69 -11.01
CA ALA A 151 6.58 3.61 -10.39
C ALA A 151 7.55 2.72 -11.18
N ALA A 152 7.07 1.59 -11.72
CA ALA A 152 7.85 0.71 -12.59
C ALA A 152 8.32 1.44 -13.85
N GLY A 153 7.42 2.17 -14.50
CA GLY A 153 7.76 2.99 -15.66
C GLY A 153 8.73 4.12 -15.34
N ALA A 154 8.47 4.88 -14.28
CA ALA A 154 9.26 6.06 -13.93
C ALA A 154 10.67 5.72 -13.44
N PHE A 155 10.85 4.62 -12.69
CA PHE A 155 12.12 4.32 -12.03
C PHE A 155 12.95 3.25 -12.74
N PHE A 156 12.30 2.35 -13.50
CA PHE A 156 12.98 1.19 -14.08
C PHE A 156 12.71 1.03 -15.59
N SER A 157 11.85 1.86 -16.19
CA SER A 157 11.42 1.73 -17.60
C SER A 157 10.82 0.35 -17.89
N LYS A 158 10.01 -0.16 -16.97
CA LYS A 158 9.34 -1.46 -17.00
C LYS A 158 7.85 -1.31 -16.74
N SER A 159 7.08 -2.34 -17.07
CA SER A 159 5.71 -2.52 -16.55
C SER A 159 5.74 -3.06 -15.13
N ALA A 160 4.60 -2.99 -14.42
CA ALA A 160 4.47 -3.58 -13.08
C ALA A 160 4.72 -5.09 -13.06
N ALA A 161 4.38 -5.80 -14.15
CA ALA A 161 4.59 -7.25 -14.30
C ALA A 161 6.08 -7.63 -14.40
N GLU A 162 6.92 -6.74 -14.94
CA GLU A 162 8.34 -6.99 -15.19
C GLU A 162 9.25 -6.62 -14.00
N LEU A 163 8.68 -6.14 -12.90
CA LEU A 163 9.47 -5.81 -11.71
C LEU A 163 10.15 -7.08 -11.16
N SER A 164 11.48 -7.02 -11.08
CA SER A 164 12.29 -8.06 -10.45
C SER A 164 12.16 -8.02 -8.92
N ALA A 165 12.67 -9.03 -8.23
CA ALA A 165 12.76 -9.03 -6.77
C ALA A 165 13.54 -7.83 -6.23
N ALA A 166 14.62 -7.42 -6.91
CA ALA A 166 15.43 -6.27 -6.54
C ALA A 166 14.70 -4.94 -6.75
N ASP A 167 13.97 -4.78 -7.88
CA ASP A 167 13.14 -3.60 -8.15
C ASP A 167 12.03 -3.48 -7.12
N SER A 168 11.33 -4.57 -6.85
CA SER A 168 10.24 -4.66 -5.87
C SER A 168 10.71 -4.35 -4.45
N ALA A 169 11.85 -4.90 -4.04
CA ALA A 169 12.45 -4.59 -2.74
C ALA A 169 12.84 -3.12 -2.62
N ARG A 170 13.29 -2.51 -3.73
CA ARG A 170 13.62 -1.08 -3.77
C ARG A 170 12.39 -0.20 -3.66
N LEU A 171 11.28 -0.55 -4.34
CA LEU A 171 10.01 0.15 -4.18
C LEU A 171 9.48 0.01 -2.74
N ALA A 172 9.55 -1.16 -2.14
CA ALA A 172 9.17 -1.33 -0.74
C ALA A 172 10.07 -0.53 0.22
N ALA A 173 11.35 -0.36 -0.11
CA ALA A 173 12.29 0.40 0.71
C ALA A 173 11.99 1.90 0.79
N VAL A 174 11.29 2.48 -0.18
CA VAL A 174 10.93 3.92 -0.19
C VAL A 174 9.60 4.22 0.51
N LEU A 175 8.76 3.23 0.74
CA LEU A 175 7.42 3.38 1.35
C LEU A 175 7.38 4.20 2.66
N PRO A 176 8.36 4.11 3.58
CA PRO A 176 8.33 4.90 4.81
C PRO A 176 8.30 6.41 4.59
N ASN A 177 8.88 6.90 3.48
CA ASN A 177 8.82 8.31 3.10
C ASN A 177 9.12 8.48 1.60
N PRO A 178 8.14 8.21 0.71
CA PRO A 178 8.34 8.23 -0.74
C PRO A 178 8.69 9.62 -1.29
N LYS A 179 8.37 10.68 -0.56
CA LYS A 179 8.75 12.06 -0.92
C LYS A 179 10.22 12.37 -0.65
N ARG A 180 10.84 11.68 0.29
CA ARG A 180 12.25 11.88 0.66
C ARG A 180 13.17 10.87 0.00
N TYR A 181 12.68 9.64 -0.17
CA TYR A 181 13.46 8.52 -0.67
C TYR A 181 13.18 8.29 -2.15
N SER A 182 14.24 8.11 -2.94
CA SER A 182 14.13 7.88 -4.38
C SER A 182 14.50 6.44 -4.72
N ALA A 183 13.63 5.77 -5.49
CA ALA A 183 13.94 4.48 -6.07
C ALA A 183 14.86 4.59 -7.29
N ALA A 184 14.82 5.72 -8.01
CA ALA A 184 15.71 5.96 -9.16
C ALA A 184 17.16 6.20 -8.71
N ALA A 185 17.36 6.93 -7.60
CA ALA A 185 18.67 7.25 -7.05
C ALA A 185 18.73 6.87 -5.56
N PRO A 186 18.89 5.56 -5.23
CA PRO A 186 18.83 5.08 -3.87
C PRO A 186 20.02 5.57 -3.05
N GLY A 187 19.76 6.38 -2.03
CA GLY A 187 20.75 6.75 -1.03
C GLY A 187 21.09 5.58 -0.08
N PRO A 188 22.05 5.77 0.86
CA PRO A 188 22.53 4.71 1.74
C PRO A 188 21.42 3.99 2.52
N TYR A 189 20.44 4.73 3.02
CA TYR A 189 19.29 4.17 3.73
C TYR A 189 18.46 3.24 2.83
N VAL A 190 18.10 3.70 1.62
CA VAL A 190 17.29 2.91 0.70
C VAL A 190 18.04 1.64 0.27
N ALA A 191 19.35 1.77 -0.02
CA ALA A 191 20.19 0.65 -0.40
C ALA A 191 20.32 -0.40 0.74
N GLN A 192 20.44 0.05 1.99
CA GLN A 192 20.48 -0.85 3.15
C GLN A 192 19.13 -1.53 3.36
N ARG A 193 18.04 -0.77 3.31
CA ARG A 193 16.69 -1.31 3.49
C ARG A 193 16.30 -2.26 2.35
N GLN A 194 16.66 -1.95 1.10
CA GLN A 194 16.48 -2.87 -0.03
C GLN A 194 17.13 -4.24 0.24
N ARG A 195 18.40 -4.27 0.65
CA ARG A 195 19.09 -5.53 0.97
C ARG A 195 18.40 -6.30 2.09
N TRP A 196 17.89 -5.59 3.08
CA TRP A 196 17.13 -6.21 4.17
C TRP A 196 15.83 -6.83 3.64
N VAL A 197 15.06 -6.10 2.81
CA VAL A 197 13.82 -6.60 2.19
C VAL A 197 14.09 -7.83 1.34
N GLU A 198 15.11 -7.79 0.48
CA GLU A 198 15.52 -8.95 -0.33
C GLU A 198 15.89 -10.16 0.53
N GLY A 199 16.54 -9.93 1.67
CA GLY A 199 16.85 -10.97 2.66
C GLY A 199 15.58 -11.60 3.22
N GLN A 200 14.61 -10.79 3.64
CA GLN A 200 13.32 -11.26 4.16
C GLN A 200 12.52 -12.02 3.08
N MET A 201 12.45 -11.50 1.87
CA MET A 201 11.78 -12.15 0.76
C MET A 201 12.35 -13.54 0.46
N ARG A 202 13.69 -13.71 0.56
CA ARG A 202 14.34 -15.02 0.41
C ARG A 202 13.98 -16.01 1.53
N GLN A 203 13.90 -15.53 2.78
CA GLN A 203 13.55 -16.38 3.92
C GLN A 203 12.11 -16.91 3.85
N LEU A 204 11.19 -16.14 3.27
CA LEU A 204 9.80 -16.56 3.07
C LEU A 204 9.61 -17.58 1.91
N GLY A 205 10.67 -17.96 1.20
CA GLY A 205 10.58 -18.84 0.04
C GLY A 205 10.32 -18.09 -1.28
N GLY A 206 10.12 -18.82 -2.39
CA GLY A 206 9.83 -18.25 -3.71
C GLY A 206 8.47 -17.56 -3.82
N PRO A 207 8.04 -17.17 -5.04
CA PRO A 207 6.70 -16.62 -5.29
C PRO A 207 5.56 -17.49 -4.75
N ASP A 208 5.79 -18.81 -4.73
CA ASP A 208 4.86 -19.85 -4.23
C ASP A 208 4.44 -19.65 -2.77
N TYR A 209 5.16 -18.84 -1.99
CA TYR A 209 4.75 -18.46 -0.63
C TYR A 209 3.37 -17.79 -0.62
N LEU A 210 3.05 -16.97 -1.63
CA LEU A 210 1.75 -16.32 -1.74
C LEU A 210 0.64 -17.34 -2.02
N GLU A 211 0.90 -18.35 -2.81
CA GLU A 211 -0.04 -19.46 -3.04
C GLU A 211 -0.26 -20.29 -1.78
N ALA A 212 0.79 -20.56 -1.04
CA ALA A 212 0.74 -21.32 0.20
C ALA A 212 -0.05 -20.62 1.32
N CYS A 213 0.02 -19.28 1.41
CA CYS A 213 -0.70 -18.52 2.43
C CYS A 213 -2.12 -18.11 2.02
N CYS A 214 -2.42 -18.07 0.73
CA CYS A 214 -3.65 -17.45 0.22
C CYS A 214 -4.51 -18.40 -0.64
N GLY A 215 -4.05 -19.63 -0.87
CA GLY A 215 -4.68 -20.60 -1.77
C GLY A 215 -4.43 -20.28 -3.26
N PRO A 216 -4.81 -21.20 -4.17
CA PRO A 216 -4.64 -21.00 -5.60
C PRO A 216 -5.39 -19.75 -6.03
N LEU A 217 -4.74 -18.96 -6.90
CA LEU A 217 -5.25 -17.76 -7.51
C LEU A 217 -6.57 -18.08 -8.24
N ALA A 218 -7.71 -17.97 -7.55
CA ALA A 218 -8.99 -18.13 -8.23
C ALA A 218 -9.11 -17.03 -9.30
N PRO A 219 -9.43 -17.38 -10.57
CA PRO A 219 -9.65 -16.40 -11.59
C PRO A 219 -10.78 -15.47 -11.13
N VAL A 220 -10.54 -14.18 -11.19
CA VAL A 220 -11.58 -13.18 -10.97
C VAL A 220 -12.58 -13.39 -12.09
N GLY A 221 -13.77 -13.88 -11.77
CA GLY A 221 -14.85 -14.03 -12.74
C GLY A 221 -15.20 -12.70 -13.40
N PRO A 222 -15.78 -12.73 -14.59
CA PRO A 222 -16.07 -11.55 -15.40
C PRO A 222 -16.97 -10.53 -14.72
#